data_f6fdf8fed26b08392602b96bf43d4e37
#
_entry.id   f6fdf8fed26b08392602b96bf43d4e37
#
_cell.length_a   1.000
_cell.length_b   1.000
_cell.length_c   1.000
_cell.angle_alpha   90.00
_cell.angle_beta   90.00
_cell.angle_gamma   90.00
#
_symmetry.space_group_name_H-M   'P 1'
#
loop_
_entity.id
_entity.type
_entity.pdbx_description
1 polymer ?
#
loop_
_entity_poly.entity_id
_entity_poly.type
_entity_poly.pdbx_seq_one_letter_code
_entity_poly.pdbx_strand_id
1 'polypeptide(L)'
;LLGDIYETLTCASPFGQAQEFTRCREAHSEISKRFEKPQYTYIHGNHDLVAANMTGAAGDMRLNIDGTQLLFTHGHGFDFVERYARWFNVAGVWLGGWLCRLGLEPIMRVFDRLDHWQRSAQADPRKCKFQKWAVDLARRQEADVIVTGHTHQGVVAEHGSHLFLNSGSCAEGQYSFLSIDT
;
A
#
# COMPACT_ATOMS: atom_id res chain seq x y z
N LEU A 1 -1.34 9.99 2.58
CA LEU A 1 -1.64 8.62 2.98
C LEU A 1 -1.41 7.70 1.79
N LEU A 2 -0.51 6.70 1.90
CA LEU A 2 0.00 5.91 0.77
C LEU A 2 -0.67 4.53 0.64
N GLY A 3 -1.98 4.46 0.84
CA GLY A 3 -2.79 3.26 0.63
C GLY A 3 -2.80 2.28 1.81
N ASP A 4 -3.68 1.29 1.72
CA ASP A 4 -3.90 0.25 2.73
C ASP A 4 -4.16 0.83 4.13
N ILE A 5 -4.93 1.94 4.18
CA ILE A 5 -5.32 2.59 5.44
C ILE A 5 -6.41 1.78 6.13
N TYR A 6 -7.26 1.13 5.34
CA TYR A 6 -8.35 0.30 5.83
C TYR A 6 -8.27 -1.11 5.25
N GLU A 7 -8.35 -2.12 6.12
CA GLU A 7 -8.42 -3.51 5.70
C GLU A 7 -9.84 -3.88 5.28
N THR A 8 -10.09 -3.99 3.99
CA THR A 8 -11.42 -4.30 3.44
C THR A 8 -11.53 -5.68 2.82
N LEU A 9 -10.41 -6.36 2.56
CA LEU A 9 -10.41 -7.66 1.89
C LEU A 9 -10.84 -8.80 2.83
N THR A 10 -10.67 -8.64 4.16
CA THR A 10 -11.07 -9.63 5.17
C THR A 10 -12.54 -9.50 5.59
N CYS A 11 -13.37 -8.83 4.79
CA CYS A 11 -14.78 -8.62 5.05
C CYS A 11 -15.56 -9.95 5.20
N ALA A 12 -16.68 -9.93 5.93
CA ALA A 12 -17.47 -11.13 6.21
C ALA A 12 -18.14 -11.71 4.96
N SER A 13 -18.57 -10.85 4.03
CA SER A 13 -19.19 -11.22 2.75
C SER A 13 -18.18 -11.10 1.61
N PRO A 14 -18.16 -12.00 0.62
CA PRO A 14 -17.26 -11.93 -0.53
C PRO A 14 -17.29 -10.63 -1.32
N PHE A 15 -18.39 -9.88 -1.24
CA PHE A 15 -18.60 -8.59 -1.92
C PHE A 15 -18.87 -7.45 -0.94
N GLY A 16 -18.55 -7.65 0.35
CA GLY A 16 -18.84 -6.72 1.43
C GLY A 16 -17.80 -5.61 1.65
N GLN A 17 -16.87 -5.41 0.72
CA GLN A 17 -15.74 -4.47 0.89
C GLN A 17 -16.19 -3.03 1.17
N ALA A 18 -17.24 -2.55 0.50
CA ALA A 18 -17.78 -1.22 0.73
C ALA A 18 -18.39 -1.08 2.13
N GLN A 19 -19.11 -2.10 2.60
CA GLN A 19 -19.67 -2.13 3.96
C GLN A 19 -18.55 -2.20 5.00
N GLU A 20 -17.52 -3.01 4.75
CA GLU A 20 -16.36 -3.12 5.64
C GLU A 20 -15.59 -1.81 5.72
N PHE A 21 -15.38 -1.13 4.61
CA PHE A 21 -14.79 0.20 4.57
C PHE A 21 -15.57 1.20 5.45
N THR A 22 -16.88 1.23 5.31
CA THR A 22 -17.75 2.08 6.15
C THR A 22 -17.62 1.70 7.62
N ARG A 23 -17.68 0.41 7.94
CA ARG A 23 -17.54 -0.10 9.31
C ARG A 23 -16.19 0.27 9.94
N CYS A 24 -15.10 0.13 9.21
CA CYS A 24 -13.77 0.52 9.68
C CYS A 24 -13.70 2.03 9.97
N ARG A 25 -14.27 2.85 9.08
CA ARG A 25 -14.30 4.31 9.26
C ARG A 25 -15.16 4.74 10.44
N GLU A 26 -16.26 4.09 10.69
CA GLU A 26 -17.12 4.33 11.85
C GLU A 26 -16.43 3.91 13.15
N ALA A 27 -15.83 2.74 13.17
CA ALA A 27 -15.08 2.22 14.33
C ALA A 27 -13.92 3.13 14.73
N HIS A 28 -13.31 3.82 13.75
CA HIS A 28 -12.20 4.75 13.94
C HIS A 28 -12.55 6.17 13.50
N SER A 29 -13.74 6.64 13.88
CA SER A 29 -14.34 7.88 13.34
C SER A 29 -13.51 9.14 13.56
N GLU A 30 -12.78 9.24 14.66
CA GLU A 30 -11.95 10.42 14.94
C GLU A 30 -10.77 10.54 13.96
N ILE A 31 -10.06 9.43 13.73
CA ILE A 31 -8.92 9.42 12.80
C ILE A 31 -9.41 9.50 11.35
N SER A 32 -10.53 8.85 11.02
CA SER A 32 -11.15 8.93 9.70
C SER A 32 -11.53 10.36 9.33
N LYS A 33 -12.20 11.10 10.23
CA LYS A 33 -12.51 12.52 10.06
C LYS A 33 -11.25 13.40 9.95
N ARG A 34 -10.16 13.01 10.63
CA ARG A 34 -8.90 13.72 10.53
C ARG A 34 -8.30 13.58 9.13
N PHE A 35 -8.38 12.39 8.53
CA PHE A 35 -7.86 12.11 7.20
C PHE A 35 -8.70 12.76 6.07
N GLU A 36 -9.91 13.18 6.34
CA GLU A 36 -10.77 13.92 5.41
C GLU A 36 -10.43 15.41 5.31
N LYS A 37 -9.57 15.93 6.18
CA LYS A 37 -9.19 17.35 6.16
C LYS A 37 -8.32 17.64 4.93
N PRO A 38 -8.39 18.85 4.36
CA PRO A 38 -7.71 19.23 3.11
C PRO A 38 -6.19 19.04 3.09
N GLN A 39 -5.54 19.02 4.26
CA GLN A 39 -4.10 18.78 4.36
C GLN A 39 -3.69 17.33 4.11
N TYR A 40 -4.64 16.41 4.01
CA TYR A 40 -4.37 15.01 3.72
C TYR A 40 -4.80 14.67 2.30
N THR A 41 -3.90 14.05 1.54
CA THR A 41 -4.24 13.38 0.28
C THR A 41 -4.24 11.90 0.50
N TYR A 42 -5.32 11.23 0.09
CA TYR A 42 -5.47 9.80 0.21
C TYR A 42 -5.24 9.13 -1.14
N ILE A 43 -4.23 8.28 -1.21
CA ILE A 43 -3.95 7.36 -2.30
C ILE A 43 -4.43 5.99 -1.84
N HIS A 44 -5.30 5.33 -2.60
CA HIS A 44 -5.77 3.99 -2.24
C HIS A 44 -4.70 2.92 -2.50
N GLY A 45 -4.71 1.86 -1.70
CA GLY A 45 -3.93 0.65 -1.94
C GLY A 45 -4.76 -0.49 -2.54
N ASN A 46 -4.25 -1.71 -2.45
CA ASN A 46 -4.97 -2.91 -2.89
C ASN A 46 -5.96 -3.44 -1.85
N HIS A 47 -5.72 -3.19 -0.55
CA HIS A 47 -6.63 -3.58 0.52
C HIS A 47 -7.83 -2.63 0.66
N ASP A 48 -7.69 -1.39 0.24
CA ASP A 48 -8.74 -0.37 0.33
C ASP A 48 -9.08 0.28 -1.02
N LEU A 49 -8.96 -0.46 -2.12
CA LEU A 49 -9.27 0.04 -3.46
C LEU A 49 -10.69 0.60 -3.57
N VAL A 50 -11.62 0.11 -2.77
CA VAL A 50 -12.98 0.61 -2.68
C VAL A 50 -13.04 2.10 -2.30
N ALA A 51 -12.01 2.63 -1.65
CA ALA A 51 -11.88 4.04 -1.30
C ALA A 51 -11.91 4.96 -2.54
N ALA A 52 -11.42 4.50 -3.69
CA ALA A 52 -11.48 5.25 -4.94
C ALA A 52 -12.92 5.66 -5.29
N ASN A 53 -13.86 4.74 -5.14
CA ASN A 53 -15.28 4.98 -5.44
C ASN A 53 -16.03 5.67 -4.30
N MET A 54 -15.64 5.43 -3.04
CA MET A 54 -16.38 5.91 -1.87
C MET A 54 -15.94 7.30 -1.39
N THR A 55 -14.66 7.64 -1.58
CA THR A 55 -14.10 8.91 -1.08
C THR A 55 -13.39 9.73 -2.16
N GLY A 56 -13.26 9.20 -3.37
CA GLY A 56 -12.46 9.82 -4.42
C GLY A 56 -10.95 9.69 -4.20
N ALA A 57 -10.50 8.70 -3.40
CA ALA A 57 -9.09 8.44 -3.20
C ALA A 57 -8.37 8.23 -4.54
N ALA A 58 -7.23 8.88 -4.71
CA ALA A 58 -6.44 8.83 -5.94
C ALA A 58 -5.70 7.49 -6.09
N GLY A 59 -5.34 7.11 -7.31
CA GLY A 59 -4.42 5.99 -7.55
C GLY A 59 -2.96 6.37 -7.39
N ASP A 60 -2.65 7.61 -7.76
CA ASP A 60 -1.35 8.26 -7.62
C ASP A 60 -1.51 9.78 -7.44
N MET A 61 -0.43 10.44 -7.07
CA MET A 61 -0.38 11.89 -6.95
C MET A 61 0.99 12.40 -7.40
N ARG A 62 1.00 13.53 -8.08
CA ARG A 62 2.23 14.24 -8.45
C ARG A 62 2.31 15.58 -7.75
N LEU A 63 3.49 15.92 -7.31
CA LEU A 63 3.82 17.25 -6.78
C LEU A 63 5.08 17.77 -7.46
N ASN A 64 5.11 19.05 -7.69
CA ASN A 64 6.34 19.78 -8.05
C ASN A 64 6.71 20.65 -6.86
N ILE A 65 7.90 20.42 -6.32
CA ILE A 65 8.43 21.21 -5.21
C ILE A 65 9.79 21.75 -5.66
N ASP A 66 9.86 23.07 -5.85
CA ASP A 66 11.08 23.78 -6.28
C ASP A 66 11.77 23.19 -7.51
N GLY A 67 10.96 22.72 -8.48
CA GLY A 67 11.44 22.11 -9.72
C GLY A 67 11.64 20.60 -9.65
N THR A 68 11.63 20.00 -8.45
CA THR A 68 11.71 18.55 -8.27
C THR A 68 10.34 17.91 -8.43
N GLN A 69 10.22 16.93 -9.33
CA GLN A 69 8.98 16.20 -9.59
C GLN A 69 8.90 14.97 -8.68
N LEU A 70 7.88 14.93 -7.82
CA LEU A 70 7.61 13.81 -6.93
C LEU A 70 6.38 13.04 -7.42
N LEU A 71 6.50 11.72 -7.50
CA LEU A 71 5.41 10.80 -7.78
C LEU A 71 5.11 9.95 -6.53
N PHE A 72 3.89 10.03 -6.05
CA PHE A 72 3.39 9.22 -4.94
C PHE A 72 2.44 8.15 -5.47
N THR A 73 2.66 6.90 -5.10
CA THR A 73 1.80 5.76 -5.46
C THR A 73 1.87 4.70 -4.37
N HIS A 74 0.80 3.93 -4.18
CA HIS A 74 0.89 2.81 -3.23
C HIS A 74 1.90 1.74 -3.68
N GLY A 75 1.92 1.40 -4.96
CA GLY A 75 2.89 0.44 -5.52
C GLY A 75 2.32 -0.92 -5.87
N HIS A 76 1.05 -1.22 -5.56
CA HIS A 76 0.41 -2.51 -5.86
C HIS A 76 0.33 -2.84 -7.35
N GLY A 77 0.46 -1.85 -8.23
CA GLY A 77 0.57 -2.05 -9.69
C GLY A 77 1.80 -2.84 -10.14
N PHE A 78 2.77 -3.08 -9.25
CA PHE A 78 3.88 -3.99 -9.48
C PHE A 78 3.44 -5.46 -9.54
N ASP A 79 2.48 -5.84 -8.72
CA ASP A 79 2.08 -7.22 -8.56
C ASP A 79 1.28 -7.72 -9.76
N PHE A 80 1.79 -8.76 -10.42
CA PHE A 80 1.13 -9.39 -11.55
C PHE A 80 -0.27 -9.90 -11.19
N VAL A 81 -0.42 -10.46 -9.99
CA VAL A 81 -1.70 -10.99 -9.49
C VAL A 81 -2.70 -9.86 -9.30
N GLU A 82 -2.28 -8.73 -8.68
CA GLU A 82 -3.14 -7.55 -8.53
C GLU A 82 -3.55 -6.97 -9.88
N ARG A 83 -2.66 -6.99 -10.85
CA ARG A 83 -2.90 -6.40 -12.17
C ARG A 83 -3.78 -7.26 -13.08
N TYR A 84 -3.62 -8.59 -13.06
CA TYR A 84 -4.24 -9.49 -14.04
C TYR A 84 -5.17 -10.53 -13.44
N ALA A 85 -5.04 -10.84 -12.16
CA ALA A 85 -5.77 -11.91 -11.50
C ALA A 85 -6.23 -11.51 -10.08
N ARG A 86 -6.56 -10.24 -9.90
CA ARG A 86 -6.95 -9.64 -8.62
C ARG A 86 -8.01 -10.43 -7.87
N TRP A 87 -8.99 -11.01 -8.57
CA TRP A 87 -10.04 -11.79 -7.95
C TRP A 87 -9.50 -13.00 -7.18
N PHE A 88 -8.38 -13.62 -7.62
CA PHE A 88 -7.72 -14.69 -6.88
C PHE A 88 -7.11 -14.18 -5.58
N ASN A 89 -6.48 -13.00 -5.61
CA ASN A 89 -5.91 -12.40 -4.42
C ASN A 89 -7.01 -12.04 -3.41
N VAL A 90 -8.06 -11.37 -3.87
CA VAL A 90 -9.23 -11.03 -3.05
C VAL A 90 -9.87 -12.28 -2.43
N ALA A 91 -10.06 -13.33 -3.22
CA ALA A 91 -10.61 -14.61 -2.73
C ALA A 91 -9.67 -15.28 -1.72
N GLY A 92 -8.36 -15.25 -1.96
CA GLY A 92 -7.36 -15.82 -1.05
C GLY A 92 -7.31 -15.10 0.30
N VAL A 93 -7.26 -13.77 0.29
CA VAL A 93 -7.25 -12.95 1.51
C VAL A 93 -8.57 -13.11 2.27
N TRP A 94 -9.71 -13.10 1.56
CA TRP A 94 -11.02 -13.33 2.16
C TRP A 94 -11.12 -14.72 2.83
N LEU A 95 -10.67 -15.78 2.14
CA LEU A 95 -10.62 -17.13 2.70
C LEU A 95 -9.70 -17.19 3.91
N GLY A 96 -8.53 -16.56 3.85
CA GLY A 96 -7.61 -16.42 4.98
C GLY A 96 -8.26 -15.77 6.19
N GLY A 97 -8.99 -14.67 5.97
CA GLY A 97 -9.76 -14.00 7.02
C GLY A 97 -10.81 -14.90 7.66
N TRP A 98 -11.47 -15.76 6.89
CA TRP A 98 -12.40 -16.76 7.42
C TRP A 98 -11.72 -17.86 8.21
N LEU A 99 -10.56 -18.35 7.74
CA LEU A 99 -9.77 -19.33 8.48
C LEU A 99 -9.34 -18.80 9.85
N CYS A 100 -8.93 -17.54 9.92
CA CYS A 100 -8.62 -16.88 11.20
C CYS A 100 -9.85 -16.81 12.12
N ARG A 101 -11.03 -16.46 11.61
CA ARG A 101 -12.28 -16.44 12.39
C ARG A 101 -12.67 -17.82 12.93
N LEU A 102 -12.29 -18.89 12.25
CA LEU A 102 -12.48 -20.28 12.69
C LEU A 102 -11.40 -20.79 13.65
N GLY A 103 -10.48 -19.92 14.09
CA GLY A 103 -9.40 -20.28 15.01
C GLY A 103 -8.21 -20.98 14.36
N LEU A 104 -8.10 -20.98 13.03
CA LEU A 104 -7.00 -21.60 12.27
C LEU A 104 -5.84 -20.63 12.00
N GLU A 105 -5.66 -19.65 12.88
CA GLU A 105 -4.56 -18.66 12.83
C GLU A 105 -3.15 -19.27 12.67
N PRO A 106 -2.82 -20.45 13.26
CA PRO A 106 -1.49 -21.02 13.08
C PRO A 106 -1.11 -21.29 11.63
N ILE A 107 -2.10 -21.60 10.78
CA ILE A 107 -1.88 -21.84 9.34
C ILE A 107 -1.51 -20.53 8.67
N MET A 108 -2.18 -19.44 9.00
CA MET A 108 -1.90 -18.12 8.43
C MET A 108 -0.52 -17.60 8.81
N ARG A 109 -0.06 -17.84 10.04
CA ARG A 109 1.31 -17.48 10.47
C ARG A 109 2.42 -18.14 9.66
N VAL A 110 2.16 -19.29 9.05
CA VAL A 110 3.13 -19.92 8.14
C VAL A 110 3.22 -19.14 6.83
N PHE A 111 2.08 -18.71 6.28
CA PHE A 111 2.05 -17.88 5.06
C PHE A 111 2.69 -16.53 5.31
N ASP A 112 2.40 -15.88 6.44
CA ASP A 112 3.01 -14.61 6.83
C ASP A 112 4.55 -14.72 6.95
N ARG A 113 5.06 -15.82 7.51
CA ARG A 113 6.51 -16.07 7.59
C ARG A 113 7.15 -16.26 6.22
N LEU A 114 6.48 -16.96 5.31
CA LEU A 114 6.98 -17.16 3.94
C LEU A 114 7.00 -15.83 3.19
N ASP A 115 5.97 -15.02 3.34
CA ASP A 115 5.88 -13.70 2.73
C ASP A 115 6.95 -12.75 3.30
N HIS A 116 7.14 -12.75 4.62
CA HIS A 116 8.18 -11.98 5.27
C HIS A 116 9.60 -12.40 4.82
N TRP A 117 9.84 -13.69 4.61
CA TRP A 117 11.11 -14.17 4.08
C TRP A 117 11.34 -13.73 2.63
N GLN A 118 10.31 -13.76 1.80
CA GLN A 118 10.41 -13.24 0.43
C GLN A 118 10.67 -11.72 0.40
N ARG A 119 10.05 -10.96 1.29
CA ARG A 119 10.26 -9.50 1.42
C ARG A 119 11.67 -9.16 1.91
N SER A 120 12.21 -9.88 2.88
CA SER A 120 13.57 -9.66 3.39
C SER A 120 14.66 -9.91 2.32
N ALA A 121 14.41 -10.82 1.39
CA ALA A 121 15.30 -11.03 0.25
C ALA A 121 15.33 -9.86 -0.75
N GLN A 122 14.40 -8.92 -0.64
CA GLN A 122 14.32 -7.73 -1.52
C GLN A 122 15.06 -6.50 -0.98
N ALA A 123 15.71 -6.62 0.17
CA ALA A 123 16.42 -5.50 0.82
C ALA A 123 17.63 -4.97 0.05
N ASP A 124 18.19 -5.73 -0.91
CA ASP A 124 19.29 -5.26 -1.77
C ASP A 124 18.75 -4.35 -2.90
N PRO A 125 19.03 -3.03 -2.87
CA PRO A 125 18.53 -2.09 -3.89
C PRO A 125 18.87 -2.51 -5.32
N ARG A 126 20.01 -3.17 -5.52
CA ARG A 126 20.49 -3.57 -6.85
C ARG A 126 19.72 -4.76 -7.42
N LYS A 127 19.10 -5.58 -6.56
CA LYS A 127 18.37 -6.80 -6.93
C LYS A 127 16.86 -6.66 -6.80
N CYS A 128 16.37 -5.66 -6.09
CA CYS A 128 14.95 -5.48 -5.82
C CYS A 128 14.17 -5.17 -7.10
N LYS A 129 13.37 -6.12 -7.55
CA LYS A 129 12.51 -5.98 -8.73
C LYS A 129 11.46 -4.86 -8.55
N PHE A 130 10.94 -4.71 -7.34
CA PHE A 130 9.98 -3.66 -7.00
C PHE A 130 10.57 -2.27 -7.18
N GLN A 131 11.78 -2.04 -6.65
CA GLN A 131 12.44 -0.73 -6.79
C GLN A 131 12.73 -0.42 -8.26
N LYS A 132 13.22 -1.40 -9.04
CA LYS A 132 13.43 -1.22 -10.48
C LYS A 132 12.14 -0.82 -11.20
N TRP A 133 11.06 -1.53 -10.93
CA TRP A 133 9.75 -1.21 -11.49
C TRP A 133 9.30 0.21 -11.10
N ALA A 134 9.44 0.58 -9.82
CA ALA A 134 9.06 1.89 -9.32
C ALA A 134 9.87 3.01 -10.01
N VAL A 135 11.18 2.85 -10.11
CA VAL A 135 12.06 3.82 -10.81
C VAL A 135 11.73 3.89 -12.30
N ASP A 136 11.42 2.77 -12.95
CA ASP A 136 10.98 2.78 -14.35
C ASP A 136 9.62 3.46 -14.51
N LEU A 137 8.74 3.36 -13.52
CA LEU A 137 7.50 4.12 -13.47
C LEU A 137 7.79 5.62 -13.33
N ALA A 138 8.68 6.02 -12.40
CA ALA A 138 9.10 7.41 -12.22
C ALA A 138 9.65 8.00 -13.53
N ARG A 139 10.53 7.29 -14.23
CA ARG A 139 11.07 7.71 -15.53
C ARG A 139 9.99 7.94 -16.57
N ARG A 140 9.03 7.01 -16.71
CA ARG A 140 7.91 7.17 -17.64
C ARG A 140 6.98 8.33 -17.31
N GLN A 141 6.96 8.72 -16.04
CA GLN A 141 6.13 9.79 -15.51
C GLN A 141 6.90 11.11 -15.31
N GLU A 142 8.17 11.15 -15.77
CA GLU A 142 9.06 12.32 -15.67
C GLU A 142 9.21 12.81 -14.22
N ALA A 143 9.29 11.87 -13.26
CA ALA A 143 9.46 12.17 -11.85
C ALA A 143 10.88 11.88 -11.39
N ASP A 144 11.47 12.80 -10.62
CA ASP A 144 12.81 12.68 -10.03
C ASP A 144 12.79 11.77 -8.80
N VAL A 145 11.71 11.84 -8.04
CA VAL A 145 11.50 11.09 -6.79
C VAL A 145 10.23 10.26 -6.89
N ILE A 146 10.31 8.99 -6.52
CA ILE A 146 9.13 8.15 -6.35
C ILE A 146 8.98 7.70 -4.90
N VAL A 147 7.78 7.91 -4.36
CA VAL A 147 7.41 7.54 -2.99
C VAL A 147 6.35 6.45 -3.04
N THR A 148 6.64 5.32 -2.38
CA THR A 148 5.78 4.14 -2.39
C THR A 148 5.48 3.64 -0.98
N GLY A 149 4.48 2.78 -0.85
CA GLY A 149 4.20 1.92 0.31
C GLY A 149 4.31 0.43 -0.06
N HIS A 150 3.28 -0.36 0.23
CA HIS A 150 3.00 -1.72 -0.22
C HIS A 150 3.94 -2.81 0.30
N THR A 151 5.26 -2.61 0.26
CA THR A 151 6.22 -3.65 0.68
C THR A 151 6.45 -3.70 2.19
N HIS A 152 5.86 -2.79 2.95
CA HIS A 152 5.99 -2.66 4.40
C HIS A 152 7.43 -2.45 4.91
N GLN A 153 8.36 -2.13 4.03
CA GLN A 153 9.76 -1.89 4.39
C GLN A 153 10.14 -0.44 4.12
N GLY A 154 10.54 0.31 5.15
CA GLY A 154 11.08 1.65 5.00
C GLY A 154 12.42 1.60 4.26
N VAL A 155 12.51 2.25 3.10
CA VAL A 155 13.71 2.25 2.26
C VAL A 155 13.93 3.62 1.65
N VAL A 156 15.20 4.04 1.62
CA VAL A 156 15.70 5.16 0.83
C VAL A 156 16.80 4.61 -0.08
N ALA A 157 16.66 4.75 -1.39
CA ALA A 157 17.63 4.22 -2.34
C ALA A 157 17.79 5.11 -3.57
N GLU A 158 19.04 5.35 -3.98
CA GLU A 158 19.37 6.07 -5.20
C GLU A 158 19.50 5.12 -6.39
N HIS A 159 18.88 5.48 -7.51
CA HIS A 159 18.95 4.76 -8.78
C HIS A 159 19.33 5.72 -9.93
N GLY A 160 20.63 6.04 -10.01
CA GLY A 160 21.15 7.05 -10.93
C GLY A 160 20.67 8.44 -10.53
N SER A 161 19.91 9.12 -11.40
CA SER A 161 19.31 10.44 -11.12
C SER A 161 17.96 10.38 -10.36
N HIS A 162 17.48 9.20 -10.02
CA HIS A 162 16.17 9.03 -9.40
C HIS A 162 16.31 8.59 -7.95
N LEU A 163 15.48 9.14 -7.07
CA LEU A 163 15.38 8.73 -5.67
C LEU A 163 14.13 7.86 -5.48
N PHE A 164 14.35 6.66 -4.94
CA PHE A 164 13.27 5.76 -4.51
C PHE A 164 13.10 5.84 -3.01
N LEU A 165 11.86 6.08 -2.58
CA LEU A 165 11.46 6.13 -1.18
C LEU A 165 10.33 5.13 -0.93
N ASN A 166 10.38 4.40 0.18
CA ASN A 166 9.25 3.61 0.66
C ASN A 166 8.96 3.98 2.11
N SER A 167 7.70 4.31 2.41
CA SER A 167 7.29 4.77 3.73
C SER A 167 7.29 3.69 4.80
N GLY A 168 7.43 2.42 4.43
CA GLY A 168 7.29 1.30 5.35
C GLY A 168 5.83 1.03 5.72
N SER A 169 5.58 0.66 6.97
CA SER A 169 4.26 0.22 7.46
C SER A 169 3.89 0.90 8.77
N CYS A 170 2.58 0.99 9.01
CA CYS A 170 1.98 1.36 10.31
C CYS A 170 1.12 0.22 10.86
N ALA A 171 1.51 -1.04 10.63
CA ALA A 171 0.79 -2.23 11.08
C ALA A 171 1.59 -2.99 12.15
N GLU A 172 0.92 -3.89 12.87
CA GLU A 172 1.53 -4.83 13.84
C GLU A 172 2.36 -4.18 14.95
N GLY A 173 1.94 -2.99 15.38
CA GLY A 173 2.62 -2.24 16.44
C GLY A 173 3.90 -1.53 16.00
N GLN A 174 4.25 -1.61 14.73
CA GLN A 174 5.29 -0.80 14.11
C GLN A 174 4.65 0.41 13.43
N TYR A 175 5.39 1.50 13.37
CA TYR A 175 5.01 2.62 12.52
C TYR A 175 6.24 3.27 11.91
N SER A 176 6.11 3.69 10.66
CA SER A 176 7.12 4.46 9.95
C SER A 176 6.46 5.54 9.11
N PHE A 177 7.19 6.61 8.91
CA PHE A 177 6.77 7.72 8.06
C PHE A 177 8.00 8.31 7.35
N LEU A 178 7.75 8.99 6.26
CA LEU A 178 8.76 9.79 5.57
C LEU A 178 8.47 11.28 5.82
N SER A 179 9.52 12.05 6.13
CA SER A 179 9.52 13.49 6.07
C SER A 179 10.38 13.92 4.89
N ILE A 180 9.86 14.81 4.06
CA ILE A 180 10.58 15.38 2.93
C ILE A 180 10.65 16.87 3.19
N ASP A 181 11.83 17.33 3.56
CA ASP A 181 12.12 18.75 3.78
C ASP A 181 12.62 19.35 2.46
N THR A 182 12.13 20.54 2.14
CA THR A 182 12.42 21.27 0.90
C THR A 182 13.06 22.61 1.21
#